data_cad18dad746de29281d94689e671de0e
#
_entry.id   cad18dad746de29281d94689e671de0e
#
_cell.length_a   1.000
_cell.length_b   1.000
_cell.length_c   1.000
_cell.angle_alpha   90.00
_cell.angle_beta   90.00
_cell.angle_gamma   90.00
#
_symmetry.space_group_name_H-M   'P 1'
#
loop_
_entity.id
_entity.type
_entity.pdbx_description
1 polymer ?
#
loop_
_entity_poly.entity_id
_entity_poly.type
_entity_poly.pdbx_seq_one_letter_code
_entity_poly.pdbx_strand_id
1 'polypeptide(L)'
;ITSCGDSHKSASLKTAADSVSYAIGISTGAGYKENLKTLPGDPANVDDLIAGFIQAIKGDSSAMKMTPQAAQAYVQTYFMEASARDAKKTKEEGEKFLAENKTKKDVITTESGLQYQVVTEGKGAKPTADDKVKVHYTGTLLDGTKFDSTMDRGGEPAEFPVGGVIKGWTEVLQLMPVGSKYIVWVPSELAYGERGAGQD
;
A
#
# COMPACT_ATOMS: atom_id res chain seq x y z
N ILE A 1 -27.51 12.64 35.98
CA ILE A 1 -26.51 11.68 35.52
C ILE A 1 -25.49 12.51 34.78
N THR A 2 -24.43 12.88 35.50
CA THR A 2 -23.36 13.76 35.08
C THR A 2 -22.34 12.95 34.24
N SER A 3 -22.26 13.26 32.95
CA SER A 3 -21.17 12.85 32.10
C SER A 3 -19.90 13.60 32.55
N CYS A 4 -19.00 12.93 33.25
CA CYS A 4 -17.64 13.41 33.44
C CYS A 4 -16.90 13.27 32.10
N GLY A 5 -16.91 14.31 31.29
CA GLY A 5 -15.95 14.49 30.24
C GLY A 5 -14.59 14.70 30.87
N ASP A 6 -13.64 13.79 30.65
CA ASP A 6 -12.22 14.00 30.94
C ASP A 6 -11.73 15.18 30.08
N SER A 7 -11.85 16.39 30.68
CA SER A 7 -11.21 17.58 30.14
C SER A 7 -9.71 17.39 30.32
N HIS A 8 -8.99 17.12 29.24
CA HIS A 8 -7.54 17.18 29.20
C HIS A 8 -7.11 18.51 29.82
N LYS A 9 -6.38 18.46 30.97
CA LYS A 9 -5.88 19.66 31.61
C LYS A 9 -5.07 20.49 30.61
N SER A 10 -5.42 21.76 30.46
CA SER A 10 -4.63 22.66 29.62
C SER A 10 -3.19 22.73 30.14
N ALA A 11 -2.23 22.69 29.22
CA ALA A 11 -0.82 22.77 29.60
C ALA A 11 -0.50 24.14 30.18
N SER A 12 0.28 24.15 31.28
CA SER A 12 0.76 25.38 31.90
C SER A 12 2.26 25.52 31.59
N LEU A 13 2.60 26.29 30.58
CA LEU A 13 3.97 26.47 30.11
C LEU A 13 4.70 27.58 30.89
N LYS A 14 4.92 27.35 32.19
CA LYS A 14 5.53 28.37 33.09
C LYS A 14 7.05 28.31 33.12
N THR A 15 7.63 27.17 32.83
CA THR A 15 9.07 26.93 32.86
C THR A 15 9.56 26.41 31.49
N ALA A 16 10.89 26.47 31.29
CA ALA A 16 11.49 25.85 30.09
C ALA A 16 11.27 24.33 30.08
N ALA A 17 11.26 23.68 31.23
CA ALA A 17 10.97 22.26 31.38
C ALA A 17 9.53 21.93 30.96
N ASP A 18 8.56 22.76 31.33
CA ASP A 18 7.16 22.58 30.90
C ASP A 18 7.05 22.72 29.38
N SER A 19 7.69 23.74 28.81
CA SER A 19 7.65 24.02 27.38
C SER A 19 8.28 22.90 26.56
N VAL A 20 9.46 22.39 26.97
CA VAL A 20 10.08 21.26 26.23
C VAL A 20 9.28 19.98 26.37
N SER A 21 8.71 19.70 27.55
CA SER A 21 7.86 18.52 27.76
C SER A 21 6.62 18.54 26.87
N TYR A 22 5.96 19.69 26.78
CA TYR A 22 4.81 19.89 25.90
C TYR A 22 5.20 19.75 24.41
N ALA A 23 6.34 20.36 24.03
CA ALA A 23 6.83 20.27 22.65
C ALA A 23 7.14 18.83 22.23
N ILE A 24 7.75 18.03 23.13
CA ILE A 24 7.95 16.59 22.89
C ILE A 24 6.61 15.89 22.67
N GLY A 25 5.61 16.18 23.50
CA GLY A 25 4.28 15.61 23.36
C GLY A 25 3.62 15.94 22.00
N ILE A 26 3.67 17.21 21.60
CA ILE A 26 3.13 17.65 20.29
C ILE A 26 3.88 16.99 19.13
N SER A 27 5.22 16.99 19.18
CA SER A 27 6.03 16.39 18.10
C SER A 27 5.77 14.90 17.95
N THR A 28 5.71 14.17 19.07
CA THR A 28 5.43 12.73 19.08
C THR A 28 4.00 12.45 18.58
N GLY A 29 3.02 13.21 19.08
CA GLY A 29 1.62 13.06 18.68
C GLY A 29 1.39 13.35 17.20
N ALA A 30 2.08 14.36 16.64
CA ALA A 30 2.01 14.67 15.22
C ALA A 30 2.54 13.51 14.36
N GLY A 31 3.64 12.88 14.76
CA GLY A 31 4.17 11.68 14.10
C GLY A 31 3.20 10.50 14.17
N TYR A 32 2.62 10.25 15.34
CA TYR A 32 1.62 9.21 15.50
C TYR A 32 0.38 9.44 14.62
N LYS A 33 -0.11 10.67 14.54
CA LYS A 33 -1.27 11.02 13.71
C LYS A 33 -1.10 10.59 12.25
N GLU A 34 0.09 10.79 11.70
CA GLU A 34 0.36 10.37 10.32
C GLU A 34 0.50 8.84 10.22
N ASN A 35 1.22 8.22 11.14
CA ASN A 35 1.40 6.78 11.15
C ASN A 35 0.07 6.01 11.32
N LEU A 36 -0.87 6.53 12.11
CA LEU A 36 -2.18 5.90 12.31
C LEU A 36 -3.01 5.78 11.02
N LYS A 37 -2.74 6.61 10.01
CA LYS A 37 -3.44 6.56 8.72
C LYS A 37 -3.03 5.37 7.86
N THR A 38 -1.86 4.81 8.11
CA THR A 38 -1.25 3.74 7.31
C THR A 38 -1.22 2.39 8.04
N LEU A 39 -1.84 2.32 9.22
CA LEU A 39 -1.91 1.06 9.95
C LEU A 39 -2.86 0.07 9.25
N PRO A 40 -2.47 -1.21 9.14
CA PRO A 40 -3.36 -2.23 8.60
C PRO A 40 -4.55 -2.47 9.52
N GLY A 41 -5.70 -2.80 8.93
CA GLY A 41 -6.93 -3.11 9.64
C GLY A 41 -7.84 -1.91 9.87
N ASP A 42 -8.61 -1.96 10.95
CA ASP A 42 -9.59 -0.92 11.28
C ASP A 42 -8.92 0.38 11.77
N PRO A 43 -9.58 1.53 11.58
CA PRO A 43 -9.10 2.80 12.11
C PRO A 43 -8.86 2.75 13.62
N ALA A 44 -7.71 3.28 14.07
CA ALA A 44 -7.36 3.28 15.48
C ALA A 44 -8.32 4.13 16.32
N ASN A 45 -8.70 3.61 17.49
CA ASN A 45 -9.40 4.39 18.51
C ASN A 45 -8.39 5.30 19.23
N VAL A 46 -8.41 6.58 18.89
CA VAL A 46 -7.45 7.57 19.39
C VAL A 46 -7.59 7.77 20.90
N ASP A 47 -8.80 7.68 21.47
CA ASP A 47 -9.02 7.85 22.90
C ASP A 47 -8.40 6.71 23.71
N ASP A 48 -8.55 5.47 23.26
CA ASP A 48 -7.90 4.31 23.88
C ASP A 48 -6.37 4.35 23.75
N LEU A 49 -5.86 4.81 22.59
CA LEU A 49 -4.43 5.01 22.40
C LEU A 49 -3.88 6.06 23.39
N ILE A 50 -4.56 7.19 23.54
CA ILE A 50 -4.16 8.25 24.49
C ILE A 50 -4.21 7.72 25.93
N ALA A 51 -5.26 6.97 26.30
CA ALA A 51 -5.40 6.39 27.62
C ALA A 51 -4.23 5.43 27.94
N GLY A 52 -3.92 4.52 27.03
CA GLY A 52 -2.80 3.60 27.17
C GLY A 52 -1.44 4.33 27.29
N PHE A 53 -1.24 5.36 26.46
CA PHE A 53 -0.02 6.16 26.47
C PHE A 53 0.17 6.91 27.81
N ILE A 54 -0.89 7.53 28.32
CA ILE A 54 -0.85 8.22 29.63
C ILE A 54 -0.52 7.24 30.76
N GLN A 55 -1.18 6.08 30.77
CA GLN A 55 -0.95 5.06 31.81
C GLN A 55 0.50 4.56 31.78
N ALA A 56 1.03 4.32 30.59
CA ALA A 56 2.42 3.87 30.44
C ALA A 56 3.43 4.93 30.89
N ILE A 57 3.28 6.18 30.47
CA ILE A 57 4.20 7.27 30.86
C ILE A 57 4.15 7.55 32.35
N LYS A 58 2.99 7.51 32.98
CA LYS A 58 2.84 7.73 34.42
C LYS A 58 3.29 6.54 35.27
N GLY A 59 3.56 5.39 34.67
CA GLY A 59 3.91 4.17 35.36
C GLY A 59 2.79 3.60 36.22
N ASP A 60 1.52 3.92 35.90
CA ASP A 60 0.37 3.45 36.64
C ASP A 60 -0.02 2.03 36.20
N SER A 61 0.74 1.07 36.72
CA SER A 61 0.53 -0.34 36.38
C SER A 61 -0.84 -0.88 36.85
N SER A 62 -1.46 -0.24 37.85
CA SER A 62 -2.77 -0.67 38.36
C SER A 62 -3.92 -0.28 37.42
N ALA A 63 -3.76 0.79 36.65
CA ALA A 63 -4.73 1.24 35.65
C ALA A 63 -4.57 0.57 34.30
N MET A 64 -3.39 -0.02 34.01
CA MET A 64 -3.13 -0.69 32.73
C MET A 64 -4.01 -1.92 32.55
N LYS A 65 -4.62 -2.06 31.37
CA LYS A 65 -5.43 -3.24 31.02
C LYS A 65 -4.57 -4.43 30.56
N MET A 66 -3.32 -4.16 30.18
CA MET A 66 -2.33 -5.17 29.79
C MET A 66 -0.92 -4.67 30.11
N THR A 67 0.01 -5.59 30.27
CA THR A 67 1.42 -5.24 30.48
C THR A 67 2.04 -4.71 29.18
N PRO A 68 3.13 -3.92 29.24
CA PRO A 68 3.82 -3.46 28.02
C PRO A 68 4.26 -4.61 27.10
N GLN A 69 4.71 -5.72 27.66
CA GLN A 69 5.09 -6.92 26.89
C GLN A 69 3.88 -7.54 26.18
N ALA A 70 2.75 -7.68 26.89
CA ALA A 70 1.51 -8.19 26.30
C ALA A 70 0.98 -7.25 25.22
N ALA A 71 1.06 -5.93 25.42
CA ALA A 71 0.68 -4.95 24.44
C ALA A 71 1.51 -5.05 23.15
N GLN A 72 2.83 -5.18 23.29
CA GLN A 72 3.73 -5.35 22.14
C GLN A 72 3.40 -6.62 21.34
N ALA A 73 3.20 -7.74 22.03
CA ALA A 73 2.84 -9.01 21.38
C ALA A 73 1.47 -8.91 20.69
N TYR A 74 0.50 -8.26 21.32
CA TYR A 74 -0.84 -8.07 20.76
C TYR A 74 -0.79 -7.21 19.49
N VAL A 75 -0.08 -6.09 19.51
CA VAL A 75 0.07 -5.21 18.34
C VAL A 75 0.71 -5.97 17.17
N GLN A 76 1.77 -6.73 17.43
CA GLN A 76 2.45 -7.52 16.40
C GLN A 76 1.50 -8.56 15.77
N THR A 77 0.77 -9.30 16.59
CA THR A 77 -0.19 -10.31 16.12
C THR A 77 -1.33 -9.67 15.34
N TYR A 78 -1.91 -8.59 15.87
CA TYR A 78 -3.01 -7.87 15.22
C TYR A 78 -2.61 -7.36 13.83
N PHE A 79 -1.43 -6.72 13.71
CA PHE A 79 -0.99 -6.20 12.42
C PHE A 79 -0.70 -7.30 11.40
N MET A 80 -0.15 -8.42 11.86
CA MET A 80 0.08 -9.56 11.00
C MET A 80 -1.24 -10.15 10.46
N GLU A 81 -2.23 -10.32 11.33
CA GLU A 81 -3.57 -10.80 10.95
C GLU A 81 -4.33 -9.80 10.08
N ALA A 82 -4.24 -8.50 10.41
CA ALA A 82 -4.90 -7.44 9.63
C ALA A 82 -4.29 -7.36 8.21
N SER A 83 -2.97 -7.36 8.09
CA SER A 83 -2.30 -7.38 6.79
C SER A 83 -2.67 -8.61 5.97
N ALA A 84 -2.78 -9.78 6.60
CA ALA A 84 -3.21 -11.00 5.92
C ALA A 84 -4.66 -10.92 5.43
N ARG A 85 -5.57 -10.33 6.24
CA ARG A 85 -6.96 -10.11 5.83
C ARG A 85 -7.05 -9.13 4.65
N ASP A 86 -6.31 -8.02 4.71
CA ASP A 86 -6.30 -7.00 3.66
C ASP A 86 -5.73 -7.56 2.36
N ALA A 87 -4.61 -8.31 2.42
CA ALA A 87 -4.03 -9.00 1.27
C ALA A 87 -5.02 -10.01 0.64
N LYS A 88 -5.71 -10.80 1.47
CA LYS A 88 -6.74 -11.75 0.99
C LYS A 88 -7.88 -11.03 0.29
N LYS A 89 -8.39 -9.94 0.88
CA LYS A 89 -9.47 -9.13 0.30
C LYS A 89 -9.04 -8.54 -1.05
N THR A 90 -7.86 -7.94 -1.12
CA THR A 90 -7.32 -7.37 -2.37
C THR A 90 -7.17 -8.44 -3.44
N LYS A 91 -6.71 -9.64 -3.07
CA LYS A 91 -6.60 -10.78 -4.00
C LYS A 91 -7.98 -11.20 -4.54
N GLU A 92 -8.97 -11.37 -3.67
CA GLU A 92 -10.34 -11.74 -4.06
C GLU A 92 -10.98 -10.68 -4.98
N GLU A 93 -10.78 -9.40 -4.69
CA GLU A 93 -11.23 -8.29 -5.53
C GLU A 93 -10.54 -8.31 -6.91
N GLY A 94 -9.24 -8.58 -6.95
CA GLY A 94 -8.48 -8.74 -8.19
C GLY A 94 -8.95 -9.92 -9.03
N GLU A 95 -9.17 -11.08 -8.42
CA GLU A 95 -9.68 -12.27 -9.09
C GLU A 95 -11.08 -12.05 -9.66
N LYS A 96 -11.96 -11.41 -8.90
CA LYS A 96 -13.31 -11.03 -9.37
C LYS A 96 -13.22 -10.06 -10.54
N PHE A 97 -12.38 -9.04 -10.45
CA PHE A 97 -12.18 -8.09 -11.55
C PHE A 97 -11.72 -8.80 -12.82
N LEU A 98 -10.71 -9.67 -12.72
CA LEU A 98 -10.19 -10.41 -13.88
C LEU A 98 -11.25 -11.36 -14.47
N ALA A 99 -12.06 -12.00 -13.63
CA ALA A 99 -13.16 -12.86 -14.07
C ALA A 99 -14.22 -12.10 -14.89
N GLU A 100 -14.51 -10.88 -14.51
CA GLU A 100 -15.42 -9.98 -15.23
C GLU A 100 -14.74 -9.40 -16.49
N ASN A 101 -13.48 -8.96 -16.36
CA ASN A 101 -12.75 -8.28 -17.42
C ASN A 101 -12.49 -9.18 -18.64
N LYS A 102 -12.22 -10.48 -18.43
CA LYS A 102 -12.02 -11.43 -19.52
C LYS A 102 -13.24 -11.60 -20.45
N THR A 103 -14.43 -11.21 -19.98
CA THR A 103 -15.67 -11.27 -20.78
C THR A 103 -15.87 -10.05 -21.68
N LYS A 104 -15.07 -9.00 -21.47
CA LYS A 104 -15.18 -7.77 -22.26
C LYS A 104 -14.64 -8.00 -23.66
N LYS A 105 -15.28 -7.33 -24.62
CA LYS A 105 -14.80 -7.31 -26.01
C LYS A 105 -13.36 -6.78 -26.07
N ASP A 106 -12.55 -7.39 -26.91
CA ASP A 106 -11.16 -7.02 -27.17
C ASP A 106 -10.17 -7.29 -26.02
N VAL A 107 -10.61 -7.92 -24.93
CA VAL A 107 -9.73 -8.41 -23.86
C VAL A 107 -9.28 -9.84 -24.18
N ILE A 108 -7.96 -10.03 -24.20
CA ILE A 108 -7.32 -11.32 -24.45
C ILE A 108 -6.75 -11.82 -23.13
N THR A 109 -7.01 -13.08 -22.80
CA THR A 109 -6.46 -13.76 -21.62
C THR A 109 -5.46 -14.80 -22.06
N THR A 110 -4.24 -14.79 -21.51
CA THR A 110 -3.21 -15.79 -21.78
C THR A 110 -3.35 -17.00 -20.84
N GLU A 111 -2.59 -18.06 -21.08
CA GLU A 111 -2.58 -19.27 -20.24
C GLU A 111 -2.16 -18.99 -18.79
N SER A 112 -1.28 -18.00 -18.58
CA SER A 112 -0.85 -17.58 -17.25
C SER A 112 -1.91 -16.79 -16.46
N GLY A 113 -3.00 -16.40 -17.11
CA GLY A 113 -4.03 -15.54 -16.54
C GLY A 113 -3.79 -14.04 -16.76
N LEU A 114 -2.70 -13.66 -17.40
CA LEU A 114 -2.46 -12.29 -17.83
C LEU A 114 -3.58 -11.86 -18.79
N GLN A 115 -4.06 -10.63 -18.65
CA GLN A 115 -5.04 -10.07 -19.57
C GLN A 115 -4.48 -8.81 -20.22
N TYR A 116 -4.78 -8.61 -21.47
CA TYR A 116 -4.40 -7.41 -22.20
C TYR A 116 -5.40 -7.02 -23.27
N GLN A 117 -5.36 -5.76 -23.63
CA GLN A 117 -6.12 -5.19 -24.74
C GLN A 117 -5.17 -4.40 -25.62
N VAL A 118 -5.22 -4.66 -26.92
CA VAL A 118 -4.44 -3.91 -27.91
C VAL A 118 -5.14 -2.58 -28.20
N VAL A 119 -4.49 -1.47 -27.85
CA VAL A 119 -4.96 -0.12 -28.19
C VAL A 119 -4.40 0.28 -29.55
N THR A 120 -3.13 0.03 -29.77
CA THR A 120 -2.43 0.26 -31.03
C THR A 120 -1.45 -0.88 -31.25
N GLU A 121 -1.53 -1.51 -32.40
CA GLU A 121 -0.58 -2.53 -32.84
C GLU A 121 0.62 -1.87 -33.53
N GLY A 122 1.79 -2.10 -33.01
CA GLY A 122 3.04 -1.67 -33.65
C GLY A 122 3.41 -2.53 -34.87
N LYS A 123 4.36 -2.03 -35.65
CA LYS A 123 4.87 -2.72 -36.87
C LYS A 123 6.33 -3.16 -36.70
N GLY A 124 6.94 -2.90 -35.58
CA GLY A 124 8.33 -3.30 -35.32
C GLY A 124 8.47 -4.76 -34.90
N ALA A 125 9.67 -5.17 -34.58
CA ALA A 125 9.96 -6.51 -34.09
C ALA A 125 9.37 -6.71 -32.69
N LYS A 126 9.04 -7.96 -32.36
CA LYS A 126 8.72 -8.37 -31.00
C LYS A 126 10.01 -8.66 -30.24
N PRO A 127 10.20 -8.13 -29.02
CA PRO A 127 11.39 -8.43 -28.25
C PRO A 127 11.37 -9.87 -27.74
N THR A 128 12.56 -10.38 -27.44
CA THR A 128 12.77 -11.65 -26.73
C THR A 128 13.08 -11.39 -25.27
N ALA A 129 13.15 -12.45 -24.45
CA ALA A 129 13.46 -12.35 -23.02
C ALA A 129 14.86 -11.77 -22.73
N ASP A 130 15.78 -11.89 -23.68
CA ASP A 130 17.18 -11.41 -23.57
C ASP A 130 17.35 -9.95 -24.02
N ASP A 131 16.32 -9.36 -24.60
CA ASP A 131 16.37 -8.00 -25.12
C ASP A 131 16.15 -6.96 -24.04
N LYS A 132 16.57 -5.72 -24.33
CA LYS A 132 16.17 -4.52 -23.57
C LYS A 132 15.14 -3.74 -24.37
N VAL A 133 14.19 -3.16 -23.65
CA VAL A 133 13.13 -2.34 -24.24
C VAL A 133 13.06 -0.97 -23.57
N LYS A 134 12.64 0.02 -24.35
CA LYS A 134 12.27 1.35 -23.86
C LYS A 134 10.76 1.50 -23.92
N VAL A 135 10.14 1.79 -22.78
CA VAL A 135 8.69 1.87 -22.67
C VAL A 135 8.26 3.11 -21.88
N HIS A 136 7.15 3.67 -22.30
CA HIS A 136 6.35 4.52 -21.45
C HIS A 136 5.27 3.66 -20.79
N TYR A 137 5.05 3.87 -19.50
CA TYR A 137 3.98 3.18 -18.78
C TYR A 137 3.37 4.04 -17.70
N THR A 138 2.15 3.69 -17.34
CA THR A 138 1.46 4.20 -16.17
C THR A 138 0.82 3.02 -15.47
N GLY A 139 1.21 2.77 -14.23
CA GLY A 139 0.64 1.75 -13.35
C GLY A 139 -0.42 2.35 -12.44
N THR A 140 -1.58 1.70 -12.40
CA THR A 140 -2.68 2.08 -11.53
C THR A 140 -3.22 0.85 -10.79
N LEU A 141 -3.71 1.06 -9.57
CA LEU A 141 -4.50 0.09 -8.85
C LEU A 141 -5.92 0.02 -9.45
N LEU A 142 -6.71 -0.95 -9.02
CA LEU A 142 -8.10 -1.13 -9.52
C LEU A 142 -9.02 0.04 -9.16
N ASP A 143 -8.74 0.77 -8.08
CA ASP A 143 -9.46 1.98 -7.68
C ASP A 143 -9.08 3.23 -8.50
N GLY A 144 -8.11 3.10 -9.41
CA GLY A 144 -7.59 4.18 -10.25
C GLY A 144 -6.42 4.93 -9.63
N THR A 145 -5.99 4.59 -8.43
CA THR A 145 -4.81 5.19 -7.79
C THR A 145 -3.56 4.88 -8.61
N LYS A 146 -2.89 5.92 -9.07
CA LYS A 146 -1.64 5.80 -9.83
C LYS A 146 -0.48 5.62 -8.84
N PHE A 147 0.26 4.52 -8.97
CA PHE A 147 1.41 4.23 -8.13
C PHE A 147 2.76 4.47 -8.83
N ASP A 148 2.79 4.41 -10.16
CA ASP A 148 4.02 4.67 -10.92
C ASP A 148 3.71 5.12 -12.36
N SER A 149 4.53 6.03 -12.90
CA SER A 149 4.43 6.49 -14.29
C SER A 149 5.73 7.12 -14.75
N THR A 150 6.14 6.80 -15.97
CA THR A 150 7.27 7.47 -16.63
C THR A 150 7.01 8.96 -16.86
N MET A 151 5.76 9.36 -17.02
CA MET A 151 5.40 10.78 -17.19
C MET A 151 5.64 11.59 -15.91
N ASP A 152 5.45 10.99 -14.74
CA ASP A 152 5.70 11.64 -13.45
C ASP A 152 7.20 11.70 -13.10
N ARG A 153 8.02 10.90 -13.77
CA ARG A 153 9.47 10.83 -13.58
C ARG A 153 10.26 11.55 -14.68
N GLY A 154 9.72 12.65 -15.20
CA GLY A 154 10.38 13.50 -16.19
C GLY A 154 9.98 13.23 -17.64
N GLY A 155 9.09 12.27 -17.90
CA GLY A 155 8.56 12.01 -19.24
C GLY A 155 9.51 11.25 -20.18
N GLU A 156 10.66 10.77 -19.68
CA GLU A 156 11.55 9.92 -20.45
C GLU A 156 11.11 8.46 -20.39
N PRO A 157 11.25 7.69 -21.50
CA PRO A 157 10.95 6.27 -21.47
C PRO A 157 11.90 5.52 -20.53
N ALA A 158 11.35 4.58 -19.77
CA ALA A 158 12.16 3.71 -18.94
C ALA A 158 12.75 2.57 -19.76
N GLU A 159 14.00 2.22 -19.49
CA GLU A 159 14.69 1.11 -20.11
C GLU A 159 14.73 -0.10 -19.16
N PHE A 160 14.28 -1.25 -19.64
CA PHE A 160 14.25 -2.49 -18.87
C PHE A 160 14.79 -3.67 -19.70
N PRO A 161 15.54 -4.60 -19.06
CA PRO A 161 15.73 -5.92 -19.63
C PRO A 161 14.39 -6.68 -19.52
N VAL A 162 13.94 -7.28 -20.62
CA VAL A 162 12.64 -7.98 -20.68
C VAL A 162 12.55 -9.10 -19.65
N GLY A 163 13.64 -9.84 -19.40
CA GLY A 163 13.71 -10.89 -18.38
C GLY A 163 13.96 -10.41 -16.96
N GLY A 164 14.17 -9.11 -16.72
CA GLY A 164 14.49 -8.52 -15.42
C GLY A 164 13.37 -7.77 -14.71
N VAL A 165 12.14 -7.91 -15.21
CA VAL A 165 10.92 -7.27 -14.66
C VAL A 165 9.97 -8.30 -14.11
N ILE A 166 8.82 -7.87 -13.57
CA ILE A 166 7.77 -8.80 -13.09
C ILE A 166 7.35 -9.75 -14.21
N LYS A 167 6.93 -10.96 -13.83
CA LYS A 167 6.60 -12.04 -14.79
C LYS A 167 5.57 -11.62 -15.83
N GLY A 168 4.54 -10.88 -15.43
CA GLY A 168 3.51 -10.38 -16.34
C GLY A 168 4.07 -9.45 -17.40
N TRP A 169 5.05 -8.62 -17.07
CA TRP A 169 5.72 -7.76 -18.03
C TRP A 169 6.63 -8.54 -18.97
N THR A 170 7.40 -9.48 -18.44
CA THR A 170 8.23 -10.38 -19.28
C THR A 170 7.36 -11.09 -20.32
N GLU A 171 6.17 -11.52 -19.95
CA GLU A 171 5.23 -12.18 -20.88
C GLU A 171 4.67 -11.20 -21.91
N VAL A 172 4.07 -10.08 -21.47
CA VAL A 172 3.37 -9.18 -22.39
C VAL A 172 4.31 -8.44 -23.32
N LEU A 173 5.50 -8.07 -22.88
CA LEU A 173 6.48 -7.36 -23.72
C LEU A 173 6.89 -8.20 -24.93
N GLN A 174 6.98 -9.53 -24.79
CA GLN A 174 7.27 -10.43 -25.91
C GLN A 174 6.11 -10.59 -26.89
N LEU A 175 4.90 -10.18 -26.50
CA LEU A 175 3.72 -10.16 -27.37
C LEU A 175 3.57 -8.84 -28.15
N MET A 176 4.24 -7.77 -27.69
CA MET A 176 4.11 -6.41 -28.20
C MET A 176 5.14 -6.11 -29.28
N PRO A 177 4.76 -5.92 -30.56
CA PRO A 177 5.65 -5.33 -31.54
C PRO A 177 6.06 -3.91 -31.13
N VAL A 178 7.27 -3.51 -31.45
CA VAL A 178 7.74 -2.12 -31.22
C VAL A 178 6.78 -1.13 -31.90
N GLY A 179 6.41 -0.08 -31.18
CA GLY A 179 5.40 0.91 -31.57
C GLY A 179 3.98 0.59 -31.10
N SER A 180 3.82 -0.50 -30.34
CA SER A 180 2.51 -0.87 -29.78
C SER A 180 2.14 -0.06 -28.53
N LYS A 181 0.83 0.04 -28.29
CA LYS A 181 0.26 0.47 -27.02
C LYS A 181 -0.78 -0.54 -26.56
N TYR A 182 -0.55 -1.13 -25.40
CA TYR A 182 -1.45 -2.11 -24.78
C TYR A 182 -1.92 -1.62 -23.42
N ILE A 183 -3.13 -2.01 -23.03
CA ILE A 183 -3.59 -2.00 -21.65
C ILE A 183 -3.39 -3.41 -21.12
N VAL A 184 -2.81 -3.54 -19.95
CA VAL A 184 -2.44 -4.84 -19.35
C VAL A 184 -2.97 -4.93 -17.94
N TRP A 185 -3.62 -6.02 -17.61
CA TRP A 185 -4.07 -6.36 -16.25
C TRP A 185 -3.26 -7.57 -15.78
N VAL A 186 -2.48 -7.35 -14.74
CA VAL A 186 -1.50 -8.32 -14.24
C VAL A 186 -2.03 -8.96 -12.96
N PRO A 187 -2.31 -10.27 -12.95
CA PRO A 187 -2.62 -10.99 -11.70
C PRO A 187 -1.47 -10.86 -10.69
N SER A 188 -1.79 -10.85 -9.40
CA SER A 188 -0.80 -10.66 -8.34
C SER A 188 0.36 -11.66 -8.40
N GLU A 189 0.10 -12.90 -8.78
CA GLU A 189 1.11 -13.97 -8.92
C GLU A 189 2.14 -13.68 -10.03
N LEU A 190 1.76 -12.87 -11.01
CA LEU A 190 2.63 -12.41 -12.11
C LEU A 190 3.24 -11.03 -11.85
N ALA A 191 2.95 -10.43 -10.70
CA ALA A 191 3.43 -9.13 -10.26
C ALA A 191 4.22 -9.26 -8.93
N TYR A 192 3.70 -8.73 -7.86
CA TYR A 192 4.40 -8.64 -6.56
C TYR A 192 3.88 -9.64 -5.52
N GLY A 193 2.89 -10.48 -5.88
CA GLY A 193 2.28 -11.46 -4.98
C GLY A 193 1.50 -10.82 -3.83
N GLU A 194 1.36 -11.58 -2.73
CA GLU A 194 0.64 -11.12 -1.52
C GLU A 194 1.40 -10.06 -0.72
N ARG A 195 2.69 -9.86 -1.00
CA ARG A 195 3.52 -8.88 -0.28
C ARG A 195 3.39 -7.46 -0.82
N GLY A 196 2.84 -7.30 -2.04
CA GLY A 196 2.75 -6.01 -2.71
C GLY A 196 4.11 -5.42 -3.10
N ALA A 197 4.09 -4.21 -3.62
CA ALA A 197 5.27 -3.42 -3.98
C ALA A 197 5.34 -2.17 -3.09
N GLY A 198 5.93 -2.27 -1.93
CA GLY A 198 6.04 -1.17 -0.99
C GLY A 198 4.85 -1.06 -0.04
N GLN A 199 4.23 0.11 0.05
CA GLN A 199 3.07 0.37 0.92
C GLN A 199 1.72 0.23 0.20
N ASP A 200 1.72 -0.11 -1.10
CA ASP A 200 0.53 -0.23 -1.94
C ASP A 200 0.23 -1.68 -2.33
#